data_3e3eab7a60b03e80c84a24c50a56a117
#
_entry.id   3e3eab7a60b03e80c84a24c50a56a117
#
_cell.length_a   1.000
_cell.length_b   1.000
_cell.length_c   1.000
_cell.angle_alpha   90.00
_cell.angle_beta   90.00
_cell.angle_gamma   90.00
#
_symmetry.space_group_name_H-M   'P 1'
#
loop_
_entity.id
_entity.type
_entity.pdbx_description
1 polymer ?
#
loop_
_entity_poly.entity_id
_entity_poly.type
_entity_poly.pdbx_seq_one_letter_code
_entity_poly.pdbx_strand_id
1 'polypeptide(L)'
;ITETLVAIGGRRRLVGVTRYCVRPQGLLWGVPRIGGTKNPDVARILDLTPDLVFANEEENRREDVLALRAAGVEVDVSFPRRVADVAPAIRLWGARIGEEEEADALASRIDAELDALHEAPAPGTFRYAYWIWRNPWMTVSDDTYVADLLKLAGGVNVFGAGRERYPAAAPGDSAARGAAVHFFPSEPYPFREEKHGAEVAGLFGVAPRRLFVEGDDLCWHGVRTLEGLRAVRRLRVYAGEDSSPAGSTGPGTPRAPAG
;
A
#
# COMPACT_ATOMS: atom_id res chain seq x y z
N ILE A 1 -0.90 6.83 9.42
CA ILE A 1 -1.48 8.00 10.11
C ILE A 1 -0.38 8.89 10.67
N THR A 2 0.48 8.44 11.60
CA THR A 2 1.48 9.27 12.28
C THR A 2 2.37 10.11 11.33
N GLU A 3 2.89 9.50 10.25
CA GLU A 3 3.69 10.21 9.25
C GLU A 3 2.89 11.34 8.59
N THR A 4 1.61 11.10 8.31
CA THR A 4 0.71 12.11 7.73
C THR A 4 0.46 13.26 8.71
N LEU A 5 0.17 12.96 9.98
CA LEU A 5 0.00 14.00 11.00
C LEU A 5 1.25 14.87 11.15
N VAL A 6 2.44 14.27 11.06
CA VAL A 6 3.69 15.05 11.06
C VAL A 6 3.83 15.90 9.81
N ALA A 7 3.46 15.36 8.65
CA ALA A 7 3.55 16.06 7.36
C ALA A 7 2.65 17.29 7.27
N ILE A 8 1.49 17.27 7.97
CA ILE A 8 0.56 18.39 8.03
C ILE A 8 0.77 19.28 9.28
N GLY A 9 1.95 19.28 9.90
CA GLY A 9 2.27 20.19 11.02
C GLY A 9 2.04 19.65 12.43
N GLY A 10 1.33 18.53 12.58
CA GLY A 10 0.88 17.99 13.88
C GLY A 10 1.97 17.38 14.78
N ARG A 11 3.27 17.46 14.43
CA ARG A 11 4.37 16.83 15.20
C ARG A 11 4.34 17.20 16.70
N ARG A 12 4.09 18.45 17.04
CA ARG A 12 4.11 18.96 18.43
C ARG A 12 2.93 18.47 19.27
N ARG A 13 1.87 18.00 18.62
CA ARG A 13 0.65 17.47 19.25
C ARG A 13 0.75 15.97 19.56
N LEU A 14 1.77 15.27 19.04
CA LEU A 14 1.93 13.84 19.27
C LEU A 14 2.42 13.57 20.69
N VAL A 15 1.56 13.01 21.55
CA VAL A 15 1.85 12.62 22.92
C VAL A 15 2.19 11.14 23.04
N GLY A 16 1.82 10.32 22.08
CA GLY A 16 2.13 8.89 22.03
C GLY A 16 2.05 8.31 20.61
N VAL A 17 2.86 7.29 20.32
CA VAL A 17 2.87 6.57 19.03
C VAL A 17 3.13 5.08 19.24
N THR A 18 2.67 4.22 18.32
CA THR A 18 2.99 2.80 18.40
C THR A 18 4.46 2.52 18.07
N ARG A 19 4.96 1.33 18.42
CA ARG A 19 6.33 0.91 18.06
C ARG A 19 6.55 0.81 16.55
N TYR A 20 5.45 0.66 15.77
CA TYR A 20 5.48 0.59 14.30
C TYR A 20 5.49 1.95 13.62
N CYS A 21 5.33 3.04 14.36
CA CYS A 21 5.51 4.38 13.83
C CYS A 21 7.01 4.68 13.67
N VAL A 22 7.60 4.22 12.58
CA VAL A 22 9.03 4.36 12.27
C VAL A 22 9.32 5.58 11.39
N ARG A 23 8.28 6.20 10.84
CA ARG A 23 8.38 7.36 9.96
C ARG A 23 7.60 8.57 10.50
N PRO A 24 8.07 9.80 10.18
CA PRO A 24 9.33 10.10 9.50
C PRO A 24 10.53 9.85 10.43
N GLN A 25 11.64 9.37 9.85
CA GLN A 25 12.84 9.05 10.64
C GLN A 25 13.36 10.27 11.41
N GLY A 26 13.77 10.06 12.66
CA GLY A 26 14.32 11.11 13.53
C GLY A 26 13.28 12.05 14.13
N LEU A 27 12.13 12.28 13.51
CA LEU A 27 11.13 13.23 14.02
C LEU A 27 10.25 12.68 15.15
N LEU A 28 10.24 11.36 15.35
CA LEU A 28 9.48 10.71 16.43
C LEU A 28 10.35 10.41 17.66
N TRP A 29 11.60 10.92 17.67
CA TRP A 29 12.47 10.76 18.82
C TRP A 29 11.87 11.48 20.04
N GLY A 30 11.90 10.82 21.20
CA GLY A 30 11.33 11.36 22.44
C GLY A 30 9.79 11.24 22.57
N VAL A 31 9.07 10.81 21.54
CA VAL A 31 7.62 10.53 21.66
C VAL A 31 7.42 9.18 22.37
N PRO A 32 6.63 9.10 23.44
CA PRO A 32 6.34 7.87 24.18
C PRO A 32 5.81 6.75 23.27
N ARG A 33 6.28 5.52 23.47
CA ARG A 33 5.79 4.34 22.79
C ARG A 33 4.67 3.70 23.60
N ILE A 34 3.52 3.45 22.95
CA ILE A 34 2.29 2.94 23.56
C ILE A 34 1.99 1.48 23.18
N GLY A 35 2.99 0.68 22.86
CA GLY A 35 2.80 -0.72 22.43
C GLY A 35 2.67 -0.88 20.92
N GLY A 36 1.98 -1.92 20.49
CA GLY A 36 1.70 -2.22 19.08
C GLY A 36 0.29 -1.82 18.65
N THR A 37 -0.04 -2.02 17.37
CA THR A 37 -1.37 -1.73 16.83
C THR A 37 -2.43 -2.73 17.32
N LYS A 38 -2.07 -4.03 17.39
CA LYS A 38 -2.96 -5.11 17.86
C LYS A 38 -2.89 -5.35 19.37
N ASN A 39 -1.94 -4.74 20.07
CA ASN A 39 -1.75 -4.85 21.52
C ASN A 39 -1.21 -3.52 22.09
N PRO A 40 -2.01 -2.44 22.01
CA PRO A 40 -1.66 -1.17 22.62
C PRO A 40 -1.70 -1.29 24.15
N ASP A 41 -0.86 -0.51 24.81
CA ASP A 41 -0.92 -0.32 26.25
C ASP A 41 -1.96 0.75 26.56
N VAL A 42 -3.20 0.33 26.79
CA VAL A 42 -4.33 1.24 27.03
C VAL A 42 -4.12 2.07 28.29
N ALA A 43 -3.56 1.48 29.36
CA ALA A 43 -3.25 2.23 30.60
C ALA A 43 -2.28 3.37 30.33
N ARG A 44 -1.20 3.07 29.61
CA ARG A 44 -0.19 4.07 29.23
C ARG A 44 -0.77 5.15 28.31
N ILE A 45 -1.71 4.80 27.41
CA ILE A 45 -2.41 5.80 26.59
C ILE A 45 -3.18 6.77 27.49
N LEU A 46 -3.92 6.25 28.48
CA LEU A 46 -4.69 7.06 29.42
C LEU A 46 -3.79 7.94 30.31
N ASP A 47 -2.64 7.42 30.76
CA ASP A 47 -1.65 8.20 31.52
C ASP A 47 -1.08 9.39 30.75
N LEU A 48 -1.04 9.28 29.41
CA LEU A 48 -0.61 10.39 28.52
C LEU A 48 -1.69 11.45 28.33
N THR A 49 -2.90 11.22 28.83
CA THR A 49 -4.06 12.14 28.77
C THR A 49 -4.29 12.75 27.37
N PRO A 50 -4.41 11.93 26.31
CA PRO A 50 -4.64 12.47 24.98
C PRO A 50 -6.05 13.04 24.85
N ASP A 51 -6.21 14.17 24.15
CA ASP A 51 -7.51 14.69 23.75
C ASP A 51 -8.14 13.83 22.66
N LEU A 52 -7.32 13.24 21.79
CA LEU A 52 -7.75 12.46 20.63
C LEU A 52 -6.79 11.31 20.34
N VAL A 53 -7.33 10.15 20.02
CA VAL A 53 -6.57 8.99 19.52
C VAL A 53 -6.99 8.72 18.08
N PHE A 54 -6.02 8.69 17.17
CA PHE A 54 -6.22 8.21 15.80
C PHE A 54 -5.99 6.71 15.72
N ALA A 55 -6.97 5.99 15.22
CA ALA A 55 -6.94 4.55 15.03
C ALA A 55 -7.29 4.18 13.58
N ASN A 56 -7.00 2.95 13.19
CA ASN A 56 -7.36 2.39 11.90
C ASN A 56 -8.13 1.08 12.12
N GLU A 57 -9.22 0.88 11.40
CA GLU A 57 -10.11 -0.28 11.58
C GLU A 57 -9.40 -1.61 11.30
N GLU A 58 -8.48 -1.64 10.33
CA GLU A 58 -7.71 -2.85 10.01
C GLU A 58 -6.69 -3.21 11.07
N GLU A 59 -6.06 -2.20 11.66
CA GLU A 59 -4.90 -2.38 12.51
C GLU A 59 -5.23 -2.46 14.00
N ASN A 60 -6.29 -1.80 14.43
CA ASN A 60 -6.62 -1.71 15.84
C ASN A 60 -7.77 -2.64 16.21
N ARG A 61 -7.71 -3.23 17.39
CA ARG A 61 -8.78 -4.08 17.89
C ARG A 61 -9.94 -3.22 18.39
N ARG A 62 -11.16 -3.67 18.09
CA ARG A 62 -12.38 -2.99 18.49
C ARG A 62 -12.49 -2.82 20.01
N GLU A 63 -12.08 -3.84 20.78
CA GLU A 63 -12.10 -3.79 22.25
C GLU A 63 -11.22 -2.69 22.83
N ASP A 64 -10.04 -2.42 22.25
CA ASP A 64 -9.15 -1.36 22.71
C ASP A 64 -9.76 0.02 22.42
N VAL A 65 -10.37 0.20 21.25
CA VAL A 65 -11.10 1.43 20.89
C VAL A 65 -12.26 1.69 21.85
N LEU A 66 -13.03 0.64 22.17
CA LEU A 66 -14.16 0.76 23.10
C LEU A 66 -13.68 1.08 24.53
N ALA A 67 -12.57 0.49 24.97
CA ALA A 67 -11.98 0.77 26.29
C ALA A 67 -11.54 2.24 26.40
N LEU A 68 -10.90 2.80 25.38
CA LEU A 68 -10.50 4.21 25.34
C LEU A 68 -11.71 5.14 25.36
N ARG A 69 -12.74 4.84 24.57
CA ARG A 69 -13.99 5.63 24.57
C ARG A 69 -14.73 5.56 25.89
N ALA A 70 -14.77 4.39 26.53
CA ALA A 70 -15.37 4.21 27.87
C ALA A 70 -14.63 5.01 28.95
N ALA A 71 -13.33 5.25 28.78
CA ALA A 71 -12.51 6.10 29.63
C ALA A 71 -12.62 7.61 29.30
N GLY A 72 -13.50 8.00 28.35
CA GLY A 72 -13.74 9.38 27.99
C GLY A 72 -12.78 9.95 26.92
N VAL A 73 -11.91 9.14 26.34
CA VAL A 73 -11.01 9.56 25.26
C VAL A 73 -11.74 9.54 23.92
N GLU A 74 -11.64 10.64 23.17
CA GLU A 74 -12.15 10.66 21.81
C GLU A 74 -11.28 9.79 20.90
N VAL A 75 -11.90 8.92 20.08
CA VAL A 75 -11.17 8.04 19.14
C VAL A 75 -11.74 8.21 17.75
N ASP A 76 -10.92 8.72 16.84
CA ASP A 76 -11.15 8.76 15.39
C ASP A 76 -10.68 7.43 14.79
N VAL A 77 -11.59 6.69 14.15
CA VAL A 77 -11.28 5.41 13.50
C VAL A 77 -11.43 5.56 12.01
N SER A 78 -10.31 5.56 11.31
CA SER A 78 -10.26 5.67 9.85
C SER A 78 -10.15 4.30 9.17
N PHE A 79 -10.66 4.23 7.92
CA PHE A 79 -10.58 3.02 7.11
C PHE A 79 -10.52 3.34 5.61
N PRO A 80 -9.48 3.99 5.10
CA PRO A 80 -9.30 4.17 3.67
C PRO A 80 -9.10 2.83 2.97
N ARG A 81 -10.01 2.46 2.09
CA ARG A 81 -9.96 1.22 1.29
C ARG A 81 -9.57 1.49 -0.16
N ARG A 82 -9.74 2.74 -0.59
CA ARG A 82 -9.44 3.21 -1.94
C ARG A 82 -8.50 4.39 -1.88
N VAL A 83 -7.80 4.63 -2.96
CA VAL A 83 -6.93 5.81 -3.09
C VAL A 83 -7.74 7.09 -2.94
N ALA A 84 -8.95 7.14 -3.49
CA ALA A 84 -9.85 8.29 -3.38
C ALA A 84 -10.34 8.58 -1.95
N ASP A 85 -10.27 7.61 -1.02
CA ASP A 85 -10.67 7.82 0.39
C ASP A 85 -9.61 8.61 1.17
N VAL A 86 -8.38 8.73 0.65
CA VAL A 86 -7.24 9.26 1.40
C VAL A 86 -7.29 10.77 1.56
N ALA A 87 -7.55 11.51 0.51
CA ALA A 87 -7.59 12.97 0.57
C ALA A 87 -8.68 13.49 1.53
N PRO A 88 -9.93 12.95 1.51
CA PRO A 88 -10.94 13.27 2.52
C PRO A 88 -10.50 12.93 3.95
N ALA A 89 -9.83 11.79 4.16
CA ALA A 89 -9.33 11.42 5.49
C ALA A 89 -8.26 12.41 6.00
N ILE A 90 -7.34 12.86 5.14
CA ILE A 90 -6.32 13.85 5.49
C ILE A 90 -6.96 15.18 5.90
N ARG A 91 -7.95 15.66 5.14
CA ARG A 91 -8.70 16.89 5.47
C ARG A 91 -9.38 16.77 6.83
N LEU A 92 -10.03 15.63 7.09
CA LEU A 92 -10.63 15.36 8.40
C LEU A 92 -9.58 15.39 9.52
N TRP A 93 -8.43 14.74 9.33
CA TRP A 93 -7.38 14.72 10.34
C TRP A 93 -6.80 16.11 10.60
N GLY A 94 -6.63 16.93 9.54
CA GLY A 94 -6.23 18.34 9.68
C GLY A 94 -7.19 19.14 10.54
N ALA A 95 -8.49 19.06 10.22
CA ALA A 95 -9.54 19.73 10.99
C ALA A 95 -9.58 19.29 12.47
N ARG A 96 -9.27 18.01 12.74
CA ARG A 96 -9.22 17.47 14.11
C ARG A 96 -8.05 17.99 14.93
N ILE A 97 -6.97 18.41 14.29
CA ILE A 97 -5.76 18.91 14.97
C ILE A 97 -5.50 20.40 14.73
N GLY A 98 -6.41 21.11 14.04
CA GLY A 98 -6.26 22.54 13.74
C GLY A 98 -5.12 22.85 12.77
N GLU A 99 -4.93 22.00 11.76
CA GLU A 99 -3.92 22.13 10.70
C GLU A 99 -4.63 21.96 9.33
N GLU A 100 -5.73 22.69 9.13
CA GLU A 100 -6.62 22.57 7.96
C GLU A 100 -5.92 22.97 6.66
N GLU A 101 -5.11 24.03 6.68
CA GLU A 101 -4.44 24.56 5.48
C GLU A 101 -3.41 23.55 4.95
N GLU A 102 -2.54 23.05 5.81
CA GLU A 102 -1.53 22.05 5.46
C GLU A 102 -2.16 20.71 5.03
N ALA A 103 -3.26 20.34 5.68
CA ALA A 103 -4.01 19.14 5.33
C ALA A 103 -4.66 19.27 3.97
N ASP A 104 -5.28 20.41 3.66
CA ASP A 104 -5.88 20.64 2.34
C ASP A 104 -4.81 20.75 1.25
N ALA A 105 -3.68 21.37 1.52
CA ALA A 105 -2.57 21.41 0.58
C ALA A 105 -2.04 20.01 0.24
N LEU A 106 -1.89 19.12 1.24
CA LEU A 106 -1.48 17.72 1.01
C LEU A 106 -2.56 16.92 0.28
N ALA A 107 -3.82 17.05 0.70
CA ALA A 107 -4.94 16.36 0.09
C ALA A 107 -5.13 16.76 -1.36
N SER A 108 -5.07 18.06 -1.68
CA SER A 108 -5.19 18.58 -3.05
C SER A 108 -4.06 18.10 -3.97
N ARG A 109 -2.85 17.88 -3.44
CA ARG A 109 -1.78 17.26 -4.22
C ARG A 109 -2.08 15.81 -4.56
N ILE A 110 -2.67 15.04 -3.64
CA ILE A 110 -3.08 13.65 -3.88
C ILE A 110 -4.21 13.61 -4.91
N ASP A 111 -5.22 14.48 -4.77
CA ASP A 111 -6.31 14.59 -5.73
C ASP A 111 -5.79 14.90 -7.14
N ALA A 112 -4.92 15.89 -7.29
CA ALA A 112 -4.33 16.28 -8.58
C ALA A 112 -3.50 15.14 -9.22
N GLU A 113 -2.74 14.38 -8.42
CA GLU A 113 -1.98 13.22 -8.93
C GLU A 113 -2.91 12.08 -9.37
N LEU A 114 -4.02 11.87 -8.65
CA LEU A 114 -5.03 10.87 -9.00
C LEU A 114 -5.80 11.26 -10.27
N ASP A 115 -6.23 12.52 -10.37
CA ASP A 115 -6.91 13.06 -11.54
C ASP A 115 -6.02 12.95 -12.80
N ALA A 116 -4.76 13.33 -12.69
CA ALA A 116 -3.80 13.19 -13.78
C ALA A 116 -3.57 11.72 -14.24
N LEU A 117 -3.75 10.74 -13.34
CA LEU A 117 -3.73 9.33 -13.71
C LEU A 117 -5.01 8.88 -14.41
N HIS A 118 -6.16 9.44 -14.05
CA HIS A 118 -7.45 9.17 -14.70
C HIS A 118 -7.54 9.80 -16.10
N GLU A 119 -6.97 10.99 -16.28
CA GLU A 119 -6.92 11.70 -17.56
C GLU A 119 -5.88 11.09 -18.54
N ALA A 120 -4.86 10.43 -18.02
CA ALA A 120 -3.85 9.77 -18.83
C ALA A 120 -4.44 8.60 -19.63
N PRO A 121 -3.87 8.27 -20.82
CA PRO A 121 -4.32 7.11 -21.60
C PRO A 121 -4.41 5.85 -20.74
N ALA A 122 -5.41 5.01 -21.01
CA ALA A 122 -5.60 3.76 -20.29
C ALA A 122 -4.32 2.90 -20.36
N PRO A 123 -3.80 2.40 -19.24
CA PRO A 123 -2.63 1.54 -19.25
C PRO A 123 -2.95 0.19 -19.89
N GLY A 124 -1.92 -0.49 -20.39
CA GLY A 124 -2.00 -1.92 -20.66
C GLY A 124 -2.42 -2.68 -19.40
N THR A 125 -3.01 -3.85 -19.57
CA THR A 125 -3.43 -4.67 -18.42
C THR A 125 -2.41 -5.75 -18.13
N PHE A 126 -2.18 -6.04 -16.85
CA PHE A 126 -1.38 -7.17 -16.38
C PHE A 126 -2.08 -7.90 -15.24
N ARG A 127 -1.99 -9.23 -15.24
CA ARG A 127 -2.58 -10.07 -14.20
C ARG A 127 -1.55 -10.28 -13.08
N TYR A 128 -1.93 -10.05 -11.83
CA TYR A 128 -0.98 -10.12 -10.71
C TYR A 128 -1.52 -10.90 -9.51
N ALA A 129 -0.57 -11.37 -8.68
CA ALA A 129 -0.79 -11.77 -7.30
C ALA A 129 0.09 -10.92 -6.38
N TYR A 130 -0.43 -10.49 -5.22
CA TYR A 130 0.27 -9.69 -4.23
C TYR A 130 0.38 -10.48 -2.92
N TRP A 131 1.60 -10.89 -2.54
CA TRP A 131 1.86 -11.82 -1.45
C TRP A 131 2.24 -11.10 -0.18
N ILE A 132 1.35 -11.08 0.81
CA ILE A 132 1.53 -10.32 2.06
C ILE A 132 2.12 -11.16 3.20
N TRP A 133 2.10 -12.49 3.10
CA TRP A 133 2.56 -13.38 4.15
C TRP A 133 2.99 -14.74 3.57
N ARG A 134 3.82 -15.45 4.34
CA ARG A 134 4.18 -16.86 4.07
C ARG A 134 4.02 -17.68 5.36
N ASN A 135 3.71 -18.97 5.19
CA ASN A 135 3.47 -19.92 6.30
C ASN A 135 2.30 -19.50 7.22
N PRO A 136 1.05 -19.54 6.73
CA PRO A 136 0.63 -19.88 5.37
C PRO A 136 0.90 -18.75 4.37
N TRP A 137 0.92 -19.05 3.07
CA TRP A 137 0.91 -18.02 2.03
C TRP A 137 -0.43 -17.30 2.02
N MET A 138 -0.40 -15.98 2.00
CA MET A 138 -1.58 -15.13 1.98
C MET A 138 -1.43 -14.03 0.94
N THR A 139 -2.57 -13.66 0.36
CA THR A 139 -2.67 -12.61 -0.65
C THR A 139 -3.74 -11.59 -0.26
N VAL A 140 -4.08 -10.69 -1.18
CA VAL A 140 -5.10 -9.65 -0.99
C VAL A 140 -6.26 -9.85 -1.98
N SER A 141 -7.47 -9.45 -1.60
CA SER A 141 -8.61 -9.30 -2.51
C SER A 141 -8.69 -7.88 -3.08
N ASP A 142 -9.67 -7.64 -3.96
CA ASP A 142 -9.92 -6.31 -4.53
C ASP A 142 -10.46 -5.29 -3.51
N ASP A 143 -10.93 -5.75 -2.34
CA ASP A 143 -11.38 -4.86 -1.25
C ASP A 143 -10.22 -4.40 -0.36
N THR A 144 -9.09 -4.03 -0.95
CA THR A 144 -7.91 -3.53 -0.22
C THR A 144 -7.34 -2.29 -0.91
N TYR A 145 -6.75 -1.38 -0.12
CA TYR A 145 -6.10 -0.17 -0.63
C TYR A 145 -5.04 -0.47 -1.71
N VAL A 146 -4.19 -1.48 -1.49
CA VAL A 146 -3.14 -1.85 -2.43
C VAL A 146 -3.70 -2.37 -3.75
N ALA A 147 -4.83 -3.11 -3.71
CA ALA A 147 -5.48 -3.58 -4.93
C ALA A 147 -6.09 -2.41 -5.74
N ASP A 148 -6.72 -1.44 -5.06
CA ASP A 148 -7.22 -0.23 -5.69
C ASP A 148 -6.07 0.60 -6.32
N LEU A 149 -4.96 0.73 -5.61
CA LEU A 149 -3.76 1.40 -6.12
C LEU A 149 -3.19 0.71 -7.37
N LEU A 150 -3.03 -0.62 -7.34
CA LEU A 150 -2.50 -1.39 -8.47
C LEU A 150 -3.47 -1.40 -9.67
N LYS A 151 -4.77 -1.29 -9.44
CA LYS A 151 -5.78 -1.14 -10.49
C LYS A 151 -5.54 0.13 -11.31
N LEU A 152 -5.12 1.22 -10.70
CA LEU A 152 -4.72 2.45 -11.41
C LEU A 152 -3.54 2.23 -12.37
N ALA A 153 -2.71 1.23 -12.12
CA ALA A 153 -1.62 0.83 -13.02
C ALA A 153 -2.05 -0.13 -14.14
N GLY A 154 -3.31 -0.55 -14.20
CA GLY A 154 -3.82 -1.58 -15.11
C GLY A 154 -3.73 -3.00 -14.54
N GLY A 155 -3.43 -3.15 -13.24
CA GLY A 155 -3.35 -4.43 -12.56
C GLY A 155 -4.72 -5.10 -12.42
N VAL A 156 -4.77 -6.40 -12.77
CA VAL A 156 -5.92 -7.28 -12.56
C VAL A 156 -5.52 -8.33 -11.52
N ASN A 157 -6.07 -8.22 -10.33
CA ASN A 157 -5.77 -9.15 -9.23
C ASN A 157 -6.38 -10.53 -9.50
N VAL A 158 -5.56 -11.58 -9.55
CA VAL A 158 -6.06 -12.93 -9.82
C VAL A 158 -6.81 -13.55 -8.62
N PHE A 159 -6.72 -12.94 -7.45
CA PHE A 159 -7.44 -13.30 -6.23
C PHE A 159 -8.53 -12.27 -5.84
N GLY A 160 -8.84 -11.32 -6.73
CA GLY A 160 -9.70 -10.16 -6.46
C GLY A 160 -11.11 -10.50 -5.99
N ALA A 161 -11.74 -11.54 -6.54
CA ALA A 161 -13.14 -11.90 -6.29
C ALA A 161 -13.40 -12.63 -4.95
N GLY A 162 -12.41 -12.71 -4.06
CA GLY A 162 -12.56 -13.36 -2.74
C GLY A 162 -13.48 -12.58 -1.79
N ARG A 163 -14.20 -13.29 -0.89
CA ARG A 163 -14.97 -12.64 0.19
C ARG A 163 -14.08 -12.16 1.33
N GLU A 164 -12.97 -12.85 1.55
CA GLU A 164 -11.97 -12.47 2.55
C GLU A 164 -11.03 -11.42 1.96
N ARG A 165 -10.71 -10.40 2.73
CA ARG A 165 -9.78 -9.34 2.31
C ARG A 165 -8.35 -9.87 2.15
N TYR A 166 -7.96 -10.82 3.00
CA TYR A 166 -6.62 -11.41 3.07
C TYR A 166 -6.71 -12.93 3.04
N PRO A 167 -7.07 -13.53 1.88
CA PRO A 167 -7.24 -14.96 1.79
C PRO A 167 -5.90 -15.71 1.85
N ALA A 168 -5.92 -16.91 2.45
CA ALA A 168 -4.87 -17.87 2.24
C ALA A 168 -4.93 -18.41 0.80
N ALA A 169 -3.77 -18.59 0.16
CA ALA A 169 -3.66 -19.10 -1.20
C ALA A 169 -2.35 -19.89 -1.37
N ALA A 170 -2.38 -20.98 -2.12
CA ALA A 170 -1.14 -21.68 -2.47
C ALA A 170 -0.41 -20.97 -3.64
N PRO A 171 0.93 -21.00 -3.68
CA PRO A 171 1.70 -20.47 -4.80
C PRO A 171 1.22 -20.98 -6.19
N GLY A 172 0.88 -22.27 -6.30
CA GLY A 172 0.37 -22.87 -7.54
C GLY A 172 -0.99 -22.31 -8.01
N ASP A 173 -1.82 -21.82 -7.09
CA ASP A 173 -3.13 -21.23 -7.43
C ASP A 173 -2.99 -19.96 -8.28
N SER A 174 -1.94 -19.19 -8.06
CA SER A 174 -1.67 -17.97 -8.83
C SER A 174 -1.32 -18.26 -10.29
N ALA A 175 -0.54 -19.32 -10.53
CA ALA A 175 -0.23 -19.80 -11.87
C ALA A 175 -1.48 -20.32 -12.58
N ALA A 176 -2.30 -21.15 -11.90
CA ALA A 176 -3.57 -21.66 -12.44
C ALA A 176 -4.56 -20.53 -12.76
N ARG A 177 -4.49 -19.40 -12.06
CA ARG A 177 -5.27 -18.19 -12.32
C ARG A 177 -4.62 -17.25 -13.33
N GLY A 178 -3.44 -17.60 -13.88
CA GLY A 178 -2.74 -16.84 -14.91
C GLY A 178 -2.11 -15.52 -14.43
N ALA A 179 -1.55 -15.50 -13.22
CA ALA A 179 -0.75 -14.37 -12.76
C ALA A 179 0.54 -14.26 -13.58
N ALA A 180 0.75 -13.13 -14.24
CA ALA A 180 1.97 -12.81 -14.98
C ALA A 180 3.00 -12.10 -14.10
N VAL A 181 2.55 -11.42 -13.04
CA VAL A 181 3.39 -10.66 -12.12
C VAL A 181 3.10 -11.07 -10.67
N HIS A 182 4.14 -11.28 -9.90
CA HIS A 182 4.06 -11.53 -8.47
C HIS A 182 4.76 -10.42 -7.70
N PHE A 183 4.03 -9.76 -6.81
CA PHE A 183 4.58 -8.76 -5.90
C PHE A 183 4.91 -9.38 -4.55
N PHE A 184 6.12 -9.09 -4.05
CA PHE A 184 6.63 -9.50 -2.75
C PHE A 184 7.04 -8.24 -1.98
N PRO A 185 6.13 -7.64 -1.20
CA PRO A 185 6.40 -6.40 -0.49
C PRO A 185 7.32 -6.62 0.73
N SER A 186 8.02 -5.55 1.13
CA SER A 186 8.81 -5.54 2.37
C SER A 186 7.97 -5.52 3.65
N GLU A 187 6.64 -5.36 3.52
CA GLU A 187 5.63 -5.35 4.60
C GLU A 187 4.29 -5.93 4.13
N PRO A 188 3.50 -6.55 5.00
CA PRO A 188 3.71 -6.84 6.43
C PRO A 188 4.71 -7.97 6.69
N TYR A 189 4.89 -8.91 5.74
CA TYR A 189 5.99 -9.87 5.79
C TYR A 189 7.21 -9.29 5.06
N PRO A 190 8.40 -9.26 5.70
CA PRO A 190 9.56 -8.59 5.13
C PRO A 190 10.22 -9.42 4.02
N PHE A 191 9.57 -9.50 2.86
CA PHE A 191 10.18 -10.12 1.70
C PHE A 191 11.40 -9.32 1.24
N ARG A 192 12.48 -10.04 0.94
CA ARG A 192 13.73 -9.48 0.41
C ARG A 192 14.29 -10.42 -0.63
N GLU A 193 14.73 -9.90 -1.76
CA GLU A 193 15.23 -10.70 -2.87
C GLU A 193 16.44 -11.54 -2.47
N GLU A 194 17.39 -10.97 -1.72
CA GLU A 194 18.60 -11.64 -1.28
C GLU A 194 18.31 -12.86 -0.38
N LYS A 195 17.20 -12.80 0.37
CA LYS A 195 16.82 -13.85 1.32
C LYS A 195 15.82 -14.84 0.75
N HIS A 196 14.88 -14.37 -0.05
CA HIS A 196 13.71 -15.15 -0.46
C HIS A 196 13.68 -15.43 -1.98
N GLY A 197 14.56 -14.81 -2.78
CA GLY A 197 14.53 -14.89 -4.24
C GLY A 197 14.63 -16.31 -4.78
N ALA A 198 15.53 -17.14 -4.23
CA ALA A 198 15.69 -18.53 -4.64
C ALA A 198 14.45 -19.38 -4.30
N GLU A 199 13.90 -19.24 -3.09
CA GLU A 199 12.67 -19.93 -2.66
C GLU A 199 11.49 -19.53 -3.54
N VAL A 200 11.30 -18.24 -3.74
CA VAL A 200 10.23 -17.70 -4.58
C VAL A 200 10.36 -18.19 -6.03
N ALA A 201 11.58 -18.23 -6.58
CA ALA A 201 11.83 -18.78 -7.91
C ALA A 201 11.45 -20.27 -8.00
N GLY A 202 11.75 -21.05 -6.98
CA GLY A 202 11.39 -22.46 -6.92
C GLY A 202 9.88 -22.70 -6.82
N LEU A 203 9.16 -21.87 -6.08
CA LEU A 203 7.71 -22.04 -5.85
C LEU A 203 6.84 -21.49 -6.98
N PHE A 204 7.22 -20.36 -7.57
CA PHE A 204 6.41 -19.64 -8.58
C PHE A 204 6.92 -19.83 -10.01
N GLY A 205 8.05 -20.52 -10.18
CA GLY A 205 8.69 -20.70 -11.48
C GLY A 205 9.43 -19.44 -11.98
N VAL A 206 10.03 -19.53 -13.16
CA VAL A 206 10.82 -18.44 -13.75
C VAL A 206 10.01 -17.55 -14.71
N ALA A 207 8.91 -18.05 -15.25
CA ALA A 207 8.13 -17.36 -16.26
C ALA A 207 7.37 -16.13 -15.75
N PRO A 208 6.70 -16.15 -14.55
CA PRO A 208 6.09 -14.93 -14.01
C PRO A 208 7.16 -13.95 -13.53
N ARG A 209 6.96 -12.67 -13.78
CA ARG A 209 7.79 -11.60 -13.20
C ARG A 209 7.64 -11.59 -11.68
N ARG A 210 8.76 -11.51 -10.98
CA ARG A 210 8.81 -11.40 -9.52
C ARG A 210 9.37 -10.03 -9.16
N LEU A 211 8.55 -9.24 -8.46
CA LEU A 211 8.88 -7.89 -8.05
C LEU A 211 8.93 -7.81 -6.53
N PHE A 212 10.13 -7.64 -5.99
CA PHE A 212 10.33 -7.26 -4.60
C PHE A 212 10.16 -5.75 -4.50
N VAL A 213 9.19 -5.31 -3.70
CA VAL A 213 8.76 -3.91 -3.66
C VAL A 213 8.74 -3.36 -2.23
N GLU A 214 8.90 -2.04 -2.11
CA GLU A 214 8.70 -1.37 -0.84
C GLU A 214 7.21 -1.40 -0.45
N GLY A 215 6.88 -2.17 0.60
CA GLY A 215 5.51 -2.38 1.03
C GLY A 215 4.86 -1.11 1.57
N ASP A 216 5.60 -0.27 2.29
CA ASP A 216 5.09 0.99 2.83
C ASP A 216 4.69 2.00 1.74
N ASP A 217 5.28 1.97 0.55
CA ASP A 217 4.87 2.81 -0.58
C ASP A 217 3.54 2.33 -1.21
N LEU A 218 3.24 1.04 -1.15
CA LEU A 218 2.05 0.46 -1.77
C LEU A 218 0.88 0.20 -0.79
N CYS A 219 1.19 -0.01 0.50
CA CYS A 219 0.19 -0.40 1.49
C CYS A 219 -0.16 0.72 2.47
N TRP A 220 0.73 1.70 2.69
CA TRP A 220 0.47 2.77 3.64
C TRP A 220 -0.22 3.94 2.95
N HIS A 221 -1.43 4.23 3.38
CA HIS A 221 -2.18 5.40 2.94
C HIS A 221 -1.74 6.69 3.67
N GLY A 222 -2.35 7.82 3.34
CA GLY A 222 -2.00 9.15 3.85
C GLY A 222 -0.93 9.80 2.98
N VAL A 223 0.08 10.43 3.57
CA VAL A 223 1.17 11.09 2.82
C VAL A 223 1.90 10.13 1.88
N ARG A 224 1.99 8.83 2.24
CA ARG A 224 2.59 7.78 1.42
C ARG A 224 1.84 7.49 0.12
N THR A 225 0.58 7.87 0.02
CA THR A 225 -0.19 7.77 -1.24
C THR A 225 0.53 8.46 -2.40
N LEU A 226 1.27 9.53 -2.16
CA LEU A 226 2.07 10.19 -3.22
C LEU A 226 3.16 9.27 -3.77
N GLU A 227 3.84 8.49 -2.92
CA GLU A 227 4.83 7.50 -3.38
C GLU A 227 4.15 6.33 -4.09
N GLY A 228 3.00 5.87 -3.58
CA GLY A 228 2.18 4.87 -4.24
C GLY A 228 1.76 5.28 -5.66
N LEU A 229 1.28 6.52 -5.85
CA LEU A 229 0.91 7.06 -7.16
C LEU A 229 2.11 7.18 -8.10
N ARG A 230 3.30 7.53 -7.57
CA ARG A 230 4.55 7.48 -8.34
C ARG A 230 4.92 6.05 -8.77
N ALA A 231 4.74 5.07 -7.88
CA ALA A 231 4.94 3.66 -8.23
C ALA A 231 3.96 3.20 -9.31
N VAL A 232 2.69 3.61 -9.24
CA VAL A 232 1.68 3.38 -10.30
C VAL A 232 2.15 3.92 -11.64
N ARG A 233 2.66 5.15 -11.70
CA ARG A 233 3.20 5.73 -12.96
C ARG A 233 4.32 4.87 -13.56
N ARG A 234 5.24 4.40 -12.71
CA ARG A 234 6.31 3.49 -13.18
C ARG A 234 5.76 2.18 -13.73
N LEU A 235 4.78 1.58 -13.05
CA LEU A 235 4.15 0.32 -13.48
C LEU A 235 3.36 0.47 -14.78
N ARG A 236 2.73 1.63 -15.05
CA ARG A 236 2.05 1.91 -16.32
C ARG A 236 3.01 1.86 -17.53
N VAL A 237 4.23 2.34 -17.38
CA VAL A 237 5.25 2.29 -18.44
C VAL A 237 5.59 0.83 -18.78
N TYR A 238 5.78 -0.02 -17.74
CA TYR A 238 6.04 -1.45 -17.93
C TYR A 238 4.90 -2.18 -18.66
N ALA A 239 3.65 -1.88 -18.30
CA ALA A 239 2.49 -2.48 -18.94
C ALA A 239 2.36 -2.08 -20.42
N GLY A 240 2.86 -0.89 -20.81
CA GLY A 240 2.88 -0.42 -22.20
C GLY A 240 3.93 -1.12 -23.06
N GLU A 241 5.08 -1.42 -22.50
CA GLU A 241 6.18 -2.07 -23.22
C GLU A 241 5.89 -3.53 -23.59
N ASP A 242 5.22 -4.28 -22.68
CA ASP A 242 4.82 -5.67 -22.93
C ASP A 242 3.66 -5.78 -23.97
N SER A 243 2.99 -4.66 -24.30
CA SER A 243 1.87 -4.62 -25.26
C SER A 243 2.31 -4.34 -26.70
N SER A 244 3.56 -4.05 -26.95
CA SER A 244 4.09 -3.89 -28.31
C SER A 244 4.25 -5.26 -28.97
N PRO A 245 3.59 -5.53 -30.12
CA PRO A 245 3.79 -6.80 -30.83
C PRO A 245 5.27 -6.91 -31.22
N ALA A 246 5.89 -8.04 -30.86
CA ALA A 246 7.24 -8.37 -31.28
C ALA A 246 7.37 -8.14 -32.79
N GLY A 247 8.14 -7.14 -33.16
CA GLY A 247 8.35 -6.76 -34.55
C GLY A 247 8.82 -7.97 -35.36
N SER A 248 8.05 -8.34 -36.34
CA SER A 248 8.38 -9.32 -37.34
C SER A 248 9.53 -8.78 -38.20
N THR A 249 10.76 -8.95 -37.76
CA THR A 249 11.91 -8.93 -38.64
C THR A 249 12.14 -10.34 -39.16
N GLY A 250 11.40 -10.70 -40.20
CA GLY A 250 11.78 -11.84 -41.03
C GLY A 250 13.15 -11.59 -41.68
N PRO A 251 14.05 -12.59 -41.70
CA PRO A 251 15.30 -12.44 -42.37
C PRO A 251 15.09 -12.33 -43.90
N GLY A 252 15.43 -11.17 -44.44
CA GLY A 252 15.50 -10.99 -45.90
C GLY A 252 16.51 -11.96 -46.50
N THR A 253 16.04 -12.85 -47.35
CA THR A 253 16.89 -13.69 -48.22
C THR A 253 17.74 -12.83 -49.14
N PRO A 254 19.06 -13.00 -49.20
CA PRO A 254 19.88 -12.31 -50.16
C PRO A 254 19.64 -12.86 -51.57
N ARG A 255 19.29 -11.99 -52.50
CA ARG A 255 19.17 -12.24 -53.93
C ARG A 255 20.59 -12.47 -54.50
N ALA A 256 20.83 -13.62 -55.13
CA ALA A 256 22.04 -13.93 -55.85
C ALA A 256 22.19 -13.03 -57.10
N PRO A 257 23.42 -12.62 -57.51
CA PRO A 257 23.62 -11.89 -58.73
C PRO A 257 23.56 -12.83 -59.91
N ALA A 258 22.86 -12.39 -60.98
CA ALA A 258 22.91 -12.99 -62.29
C ALA A 258 24.22 -12.65 -62.97
N GLY A 259 24.94 -13.66 -63.42
CA GLY A 259 26.01 -13.61 -64.36
C GLY A 259 25.64 -14.39 -65.59
#